data_cc63064c5e4e00aa891d5fd17828efaf
#
_entry.id   cc63064c5e4e00aa891d5fd17828efaf
#
_cell.length_a   1.000
_cell.length_b   1.000
_cell.length_c   1.000
_cell.angle_alpha   90.00
_cell.angle_beta   90.00
_cell.angle_gamma   90.00
#
_symmetry.space_group_name_H-M   'P 1'
#
loop_
_entity.id
_entity.type
_entity.pdbx_description
1 polymer ?
#
loop_
_entity_poly.entity_id
_entity_poly.type
_entity_poly.pdbx_seq_one_letter_code
_entity_poly.pdbx_strand_id
1 'polypeptide(L)'
;MTTYQAIRGMVDILPEQTPLWQSMETAALEVLSGYGYAEIRLPIIETTGLFARSIGEVTDIVEKEMYTFNDRSEKSMTLRPEGTAGCVRAVVQHNLAITPQKLWYTGPMFRYERPQKGRQRQFHQLGVEAFGVATPDQDAELIALCRQLWRRLRVDDALTLEINCIGDSADRSRYREALVAYLSEHQESLDADSQRRLESNPLRILDSKDPGTQAVLEGAPSLPDYLDAATREEFETLLQYLAAVSYTHLTLPTTPCV
;
A
#
# COMPACT_ATOMS: atom_id res chain seq x y z
N MET A 1 -37.20 22.87 10.27
CA MET A 1 -36.93 21.57 9.64
C MET A 1 -35.50 21.26 9.88
N THR A 2 -35.17 20.07 10.38
CA THR A 2 -33.79 19.60 10.52
C THR A 2 -33.25 19.28 9.12
N THR A 3 -32.24 20.01 8.65
CA THR A 3 -31.61 19.75 7.34
C THR A 3 -30.55 18.66 7.54
N TYR A 4 -30.72 17.51 6.90
CA TYR A 4 -29.73 16.44 6.91
C TYR A 4 -28.61 16.79 5.91
N GLN A 5 -27.39 16.55 6.31
CA GLN A 5 -26.19 16.75 5.48
C GLN A 5 -25.38 15.45 5.46
N ALA A 6 -24.56 15.28 4.43
CA ALA A 6 -23.61 14.17 4.36
C ALA A 6 -22.64 14.18 5.55
N ILE A 7 -22.22 13.01 5.98
CA ILE A 7 -21.25 12.86 7.08
C ILE A 7 -19.93 13.50 6.64
N ARG A 8 -19.30 14.24 7.54
CA ARG A 8 -18.02 14.88 7.28
C ARG A 8 -16.98 13.86 6.75
N GLY A 9 -16.42 14.13 5.58
CA GLY A 9 -15.48 13.24 4.91
C GLY A 9 -16.13 12.13 4.07
N MET A 10 -17.46 12.19 3.89
CA MET A 10 -18.19 11.39 2.92
C MET A 10 -18.92 12.37 2.00
N VAL A 11 -18.64 12.29 0.69
CA VAL A 11 -19.15 13.23 -0.31
C VAL A 11 -19.97 12.54 -1.36
N ASP A 12 -21.02 13.22 -1.81
CA ASP A 12 -21.81 12.78 -2.96
C ASP A 12 -21.03 13.08 -4.24
N ILE A 13 -21.08 12.15 -5.20
CA ILE A 13 -20.59 12.39 -6.57
C ILE A 13 -21.78 12.87 -7.37
N LEU A 14 -21.78 14.16 -7.66
CA LEU A 14 -22.91 14.80 -8.35
C LEU A 14 -22.89 14.51 -9.87
N PRO A 15 -24.05 14.69 -10.56
CA PRO A 15 -24.15 14.41 -11.99
C PRO A 15 -23.10 15.08 -12.88
N GLU A 16 -22.62 16.27 -12.50
CA GLU A 16 -21.56 16.97 -13.22
C GLU A 16 -20.19 16.29 -13.10
N GLN A 17 -19.97 15.53 -12.04
CA GLN A 17 -18.72 14.80 -11.75
C GLN A 17 -18.76 13.35 -12.25
N THR A 18 -19.95 12.77 -12.36
CA THR A 18 -20.15 11.36 -12.74
C THR A 18 -19.49 10.98 -14.07
N PRO A 19 -19.50 11.80 -15.13
CA PRO A 19 -18.82 11.45 -16.39
C PRO A 19 -17.31 11.27 -16.24
N LEU A 20 -16.66 12.04 -15.34
CA LEU A 20 -15.23 11.85 -15.07
C LEU A 20 -14.97 10.51 -14.38
N TRP A 21 -15.79 10.14 -13.40
CA TRP A 21 -15.71 8.84 -12.71
C TRP A 21 -15.90 7.67 -13.70
N GLN A 22 -16.92 7.73 -14.54
CA GLN A 22 -17.16 6.71 -15.57
C GLN A 22 -16.00 6.61 -16.57
N SER A 23 -15.39 7.72 -16.94
CA SER A 23 -14.20 7.72 -17.79
C SER A 23 -13.01 7.04 -17.15
N MET A 24 -12.79 7.29 -15.84
CA MET A 24 -11.73 6.61 -15.07
C MET A 24 -11.97 5.11 -14.94
N GLU A 25 -13.20 4.71 -14.62
CA GLU A 25 -13.61 3.30 -14.51
C GLU A 25 -13.47 2.58 -15.84
N THR A 26 -13.87 3.21 -16.94
CA THR A 26 -13.71 2.66 -18.30
C THR A 26 -12.23 2.49 -18.66
N ALA A 27 -11.40 3.49 -18.38
CA ALA A 27 -9.96 3.41 -18.63
C ALA A 27 -9.31 2.28 -17.83
N ALA A 28 -9.71 2.11 -16.56
CA ALA A 28 -9.24 1.01 -15.71
C ALA A 28 -9.64 -0.35 -16.28
N LEU A 29 -10.92 -0.54 -16.62
CA LEU A 29 -11.44 -1.76 -17.21
C LEU A 29 -10.69 -2.14 -18.51
N GLU A 30 -10.51 -1.19 -19.42
CA GLU A 30 -9.81 -1.43 -20.70
C GLU A 30 -8.35 -1.87 -20.47
N VAL A 31 -7.62 -1.17 -19.61
CA VAL A 31 -6.21 -1.47 -19.34
C VAL A 31 -6.08 -2.82 -18.63
N LEU A 32 -6.83 -3.04 -17.55
CA LEU A 32 -6.73 -4.26 -16.73
C LEU A 32 -7.15 -5.51 -17.52
N SER A 33 -8.22 -5.42 -18.29
CA SER A 33 -8.65 -6.51 -19.18
C SER A 33 -7.60 -6.82 -20.24
N GLY A 34 -6.91 -5.78 -20.77
CA GLY A 34 -5.82 -5.94 -21.73
C GLY A 34 -4.61 -6.71 -21.17
N TYR A 35 -4.37 -6.64 -19.86
CA TYR A 35 -3.34 -7.40 -19.15
C TYR A 35 -3.86 -8.75 -18.61
N GLY A 36 -5.11 -9.10 -18.91
CA GLY A 36 -5.70 -10.38 -18.48
C GLY A 36 -6.19 -10.42 -17.03
N TYR A 37 -6.36 -9.27 -16.37
CA TYR A 37 -6.94 -9.20 -15.04
C TYR A 37 -8.46 -9.29 -15.10
N ALA A 38 -9.05 -10.18 -14.29
CA ALA A 38 -10.49 -10.35 -14.16
C ALA A 38 -11.04 -9.53 -13.00
N GLU A 39 -12.21 -8.89 -13.20
CA GLU A 39 -12.88 -8.16 -12.12
C GLU A 39 -13.39 -9.13 -11.04
N ILE A 40 -13.14 -8.79 -9.77
CA ILE A 40 -13.78 -9.39 -8.61
C ILE A 40 -14.52 -8.32 -7.81
N ARG A 41 -15.75 -8.63 -7.38
CA ARG A 41 -16.56 -7.71 -6.54
C ARG A 41 -16.65 -8.25 -5.14
N LEU A 42 -16.16 -7.46 -4.19
CA LEU A 42 -16.00 -7.83 -2.80
C LEU A 42 -17.07 -7.16 -1.93
N PRO A 43 -17.54 -7.82 -0.85
CA PRO A 43 -18.42 -7.19 0.14
C PRO A 43 -17.80 -5.91 0.72
N ILE A 44 -18.66 -4.96 1.06
CA ILE A 44 -18.25 -3.71 1.73
C ILE A 44 -18.04 -3.95 3.23
N ILE A 45 -18.75 -4.92 3.80
CA ILE A 45 -18.68 -5.28 5.21
C ILE A 45 -18.07 -6.65 5.34
N GLU A 46 -17.09 -6.78 6.22
CA GLU A 46 -16.42 -8.02 6.58
C GLU A 46 -16.34 -8.18 8.10
N THR A 47 -15.95 -9.35 8.59
CA THR A 47 -15.65 -9.54 10.01
C THR A 47 -14.41 -8.73 10.40
N THR A 48 -14.45 -8.07 11.56
CA THR A 48 -13.33 -7.24 12.05
C THR A 48 -12.01 -7.98 12.12
N GLY A 49 -12.03 -9.26 12.54
CA GLY A 49 -10.84 -10.10 12.63
C GLY A 49 -10.10 -10.33 11.30
N LEU A 50 -10.78 -10.19 10.16
CA LEU A 50 -10.12 -10.29 8.85
C LEU A 50 -9.06 -9.19 8.69
N PHE A 51 -9.42 -7.95 9.00
CA PHE A 51 -8.52 -6.81 8.85
C PHE A 51 -7.43 -6.77 9.92
N ALA A 52 -7.74 -7.10 11.17
CA ALA A 52 -6.77 -7.19 12.25
C ALA A 52 -5.63 -8.17 11.89
N ARG A 53 -6.00 -9.34 11.35
CA ARG A 53 -5.02 -10.35 10.91
C ARG A 53 -4.21 -9.93 9.69
N SER A 54 -4.83 -9.25 8.72
CA SER A 54 -4.21 -8.93 7.43
C SER A 54 -3.33 -7.68 7.47
N ILE A 55 -3.79 -6.64 8.16
CA ILE A 55 -3.10 -5.34 8.25
C ILE A 55 -2.08 -5.34 9.39
N GLY A 56 -2.31 -6.15 10.42
CA GLY A 56 -1.54 -6.19 11.67
C GLY A 56 -2.27 -5.47 12.82
N GLU A 57 -2.30 -6.11 13.98
CA GLU A 57 -3.05 -5.64 15.15
C GLU A 57 -2.58 -4.28 15.68
N VAL A 58 -1.31 -3.92 15.45
CA VAL A 58 -0.63 -2.71 15.97
C VAL A 58 -0.44 -1.66 14.86
N THR A 59 -1.45 -1.45 14.03
CA THR A 59 -1.43 -0.40 13.02
C THR A 59 -2.48 0.68 13.32
N ASP A 60 -2.20 1.93 12.95
CA ASP A 60 -3.16 3.03 13.14
C ASP A 60 -4.52 2.74 12.47
N ILE A 61 -4.52 2.03 11.35
CA ILE A 61 -5.75 1.63 10.64
C ILE A 61 -6.61 0.76 11.55
N VAL A 62 -6.03 -0.30 12.14
CA VAL A 62 -6.76 -1.26 12.97
C VAL A 62 -7.13 -0.64 14.32
N GLU A 63 -6.22 0.13 14.94
CA GLU A 63 -6.44 0.69 16.27
C GLU A 63 -7.43 1.88 16.28
N LYS A 64 -7.44 2.72 15.23
CA LYS A 64 -8.10 4.05 15.30
C LYS A 64 -8.99 4.40 14.12
N GLU A 65 -8.79 3.76 12.95
CA GLU A 65 -9.41 4.25 11.71
C GLU A 65 -10.52 3.36 11.17
N MET A 66 -10.73 2.16 11.72
CA MET A 66 -11.80 1.28 11.27
C MET A 66 -13.17 1.72 11.76
N TYR A 67 -14.18 1.67 10.89
CA TYR A 67 -15.59 1.79 11.23
C TYR A 67 -16.12 0.42 11.65
N THR A 68 -16.08 0.14 12.95
CA THR A 68 -16.47 -1.14 13.54
C THR A 68 -17.79 -1.02 14.28
N PHE A 69 -18.65 -2.03 14.16
CA PHE A 69 -19.96 -2.13 14.82
C PHE A 69 -20.34 -3.59 15.01
N ASN A 70 -21.28 -3.86 15.91
CA ASN A 70 -21.79 -5.19 16.10
C ASN A 70 -23.06 -5.42 15.26
N ASP A 71 -23.23 -6.62 14.71
CA ASP A 71 -24.48 -7.05 14.11
C ASP A 71 -25.52 -7.40 15.21
N ARG A 72 -26.73 -7.82 14.80
CA ARG A 72 -27.78 -8.20 15.75
C ARG A 72 -27.45 -9.44 16.59
N SER A 73 -26.43 -10.20 16.21
CA SER A 73 -25.93 -11.39 16.89
C SER A 73 -24.64 -11.12 17.68
N GLU A 74 -24.35 -9.85 17.96
CA GLU A 74 -23.16 -9.36 18.67
C GLU A 74 -21.81 -9.72 17.99
N LYS A 75 -21.83 -10.02 16.70
CA LYS A 75 -20.59 -10.25 15.93
C LYS A 75 -20.03 -8.93 15.46
N SER A 76 -18.72 -8.73 15.71
CA SER A 76 -18.00 -7.55 15.27
C SER A 76 -17.78 -7.52 13.76
N MET A 77 -18.27 -6.48 13.13
CA MET A 77 -18.25 -6.21 11.69
C MET A 77 -17.54 -4.89 11.43
N THR A 78 -16.93 -4.76 10.27
CA THR A 78 -16.17 -3.55 9.90
C THR A 78 -16.47 -3.17 8.45
N LEU A 79 -16.69 -1.88 8.19
CA LEU A 79 -16.61 -1.34 6.83
C LEU A 79 -15.17 -1.45 6.33
N ARG A 80 -14.96 -2.05 5.17
CA ARG A 80 -13.62 -2.33 4.63
C ARG A 80 -12.75 -1.07 4.55
N PRO A 81 -11.59 -1.04 5.22
CA PRO A 81 -10.64 0.08 5.15
C PRO A 81 -9.73 -0.02 3.91
N GLU A 82 -9.68 -1.18 3.26
CA GLU A 82 -8.91 -1.52 2.06
C GLU A 82 -9.52 -2.77 1.40
N GLY A 83 -9.04 -3.18 0.23
CA GLY A 83 -9.64 -4.29 -0.53
C GLY A 83 -8.83 -5.58 -0.54
N THR A 84 -7.50 -5.53 -0.28
CA THR A 84 -6.61 -6.70 -0.38
C THR A 84 -7.03 -7.84 0.54
N ALA A 85 -7.34 -7.57 1.81
CA ALA A 85 -7.78 -8.58 2.76
C ALA A 85 -9.04 -9.31 2.29
N GLY A 86 -10.03 -8.57 1.77
CA GLY A 86 -11.25 -9.13 1.20
C GLY A 86 -10.97 -9.97 -0.05
N CYS A 87 -10.05 -9.54 -0.91
CA CYS A 87 -9.63 -10.27 -2.09
C CYS A 87 -8.93 -11.58 -1.72
N VAL A 88 -7.95 -11.55 -0.83
CA VAL A 88 -7.27 -12.74 -0.30
C VAL A 88 -8.26 -13.71 0.33
N ARG A 89 -9.17 -13.22 1.17
CA ARG A 89 -10.23 -14.05 1.78
C ARG A 89 -11.07 -14.74 0.70
N ALA A 90 -11.47 -14.01 -0.36
CA ALA A 90 -12.28 -14.58 -1.44
C ALA A 90 -11.50 -15.66 -2.20
N VAL A 91 -10.23 -15.41 -2.53
CA VAL A 91 -9.34 -16.37 -3.22
C VAL A 91 -9.19 -17.65 -2.40
N VAL A 92 -8.97 -17.54 -1.08
CA VAL A 92 -8.85 -18.71 -0.18
C VAL A 92 -10.19 -19.43 -0.04
N GLN A 93 -11.27 -18.70 0.23
CA GLN A 93 -12.60 -19.28 0.45
C GLN A 93 -13.12 -20.06 -0.74
N HIS A 94 -12.84 -19.59 -1.95
CA HIS A 94 -13.32 -20.20 -3.19
C HIS A 94 -12.26 -21.09 -3.88
N ASN A 95 -11.11 -21.34 -3.21
CA ASN A 95 -10.00 -22.15 -3.74
C ASN A 95 -9.50 -21.68 -5.12
N LEU A 96 -9.49 -20.37 -5.36
CA LEU A 96 -9.07 -19.82 -6.66
C LEU A 96 -7.55 -19.94 -6.88
N ALA A 97 -6.76 -20.02 -5.81
CA ALA A 97 -5.29 -20.09 -5.89
C ALA A 97 -4.72 -21.45 -6.35
N ILE A 98 -5.56 -22.40 -6.80
CA ILE A 98 -5.10 -23.64 -7.44
C ILE A 98 -4.32 -23.35 -8.73
N THR A 99 -4.65 -22.28 -9.41
CA THR A 99 -3.93 -21.75 -10.58
C THR A 99 -3.59 -20.29 -10.34
N PRO A 100 -2.55 -19.72 -11.01
CA PRO A 100 -2.27 -18.31 -10.95
C PRO A 100 -3.50 -17.47 -11.25
N GLN A 101 -3.73 -16.41 -10.47
CA GLN A 101 -4.87 -15.52 -10.61
C GLN A 101 -4.38 -14.09 -10.79
N LYS A 102 -5.01 -13.36 -11.70
CA LYS A 102 -4.86 -11.93 -11.91
C LYS A 102 -6.23 -11.29 -11.69
N LEU A 103 -6.41 -10.61 -10.57
CA LEU A 103 -7.69 -10.04 -10.15
C LEU A 103 -7.58 -8.54 -9.96
N TRP A 104 -8.67 -7.82 -10.20
CA TRP A 104 -8.80 -6.42 -9.86
C TRP A 104 -10.18 -6.12 -9.30
N TYR A 105 -10.26 -5.11 -8.47
CA TYR A 105 -11.50 -4.63 -7.89
C TYR A 105 -11.51 -3.11 -7.81
N THR A 106 -12.70 -2.51 -7.80
CA THR A 106 -12.88 -1.10 -7.51
C THR A 106 -14.06 -0.90 -6.56
N GLY A 107 -14.05 0.19 -5.83
CA GLY A 107 -15.17 0.57 -4.99
C GLY A 107 -14.79 1.41 -3.77
N PRO A 108 -15.80 1.77 -2.96
CA PRO A 108 -15.61 2.60 -1.78
C PRO A 108 -14.88 1.84 -0.66
N MET A 109 -13.97 2.56 0.02
CA MET A 109 -13.28 2.15 1.24
C MET A 109 -13.54 3.19 2.33
N PHE A 110 -13.36 2.81 3.61
CA PHE A 110 -13.80 3.62 4.74
C PHE A 110 -12.71 3.66 5.82
N ARG A 111 -12.20 4.88 6.12
CA ARG A 111 -11.24 5.11 7.22
C ARG A 111 -11.63 6.33 8.03
N TYR A 112 -11.64 6.22 9.33
CA TYR A 112 -11.97 7.32 10.25
C TYR A 112 -10.76 8.26 10.39
N GLU A 113 -10.31 8.80 9.28
CA GLU A 113 -9.23 9.79 9.24
C GLU A 113 -9.75 11.22 9.48
N ARG A 114 -8.81 12.12 9.81
CA ARG A 114 -9.10 13.55 9.81
C ARG A 114 -9.24 14.03 8.36
N PRO A 115 -10.44 14.46 7.91
CA PRO A 115 -10.62 14.90 6.53
C PRO A 115 -9.76 16.10 6.20
N GLN A 116 -9.05 16.02 5.08
CA GLN A 116 -8.24 17.09 4.51
C GLN A 116 -8.20 16.94 2.98
N LYS A 117 -7.54 17.87 2.27
CA LYS A 117 -7.42 17.76 0.81
C LYS A 117 -6.75 16.43 0.43
N GLY A 118 -7.43 15.63 -0.40
CA GLY A 118 -6.96 14.31 -0.82
C GLY A 118 -7.21 13.17 0.17
N ARG A 119 -7.74 13.44 1.39
CA ARG A 119 -8.11 12.40 2.36
C ARG A 119 -9.56 12.55 2.79
N GLN A 120 -10.34 11.53 2.49
CA GLN A 120 -11.76 11.43 2.84
C GLN A 120 -11.98 10.19 3.72
N ARG A 121 -13.08 10.19 4.48
CA ARG A 121 -13.49 9.04 5.29
C ARG A 121 -14.13 7.93 4.46
N GLN A 122 -14.76 8.31 3.35
CA GLN A 122 -15.12 7.41 2.28
C GLN A 122 -14.33 7.82 1.04
N PHE A 123 -13.56 6.91 0.50
CA PHE A 123 -12.74 7.11 -0.70
C PHE A 123 -12.86 5.89 -1.61
N HIS A 124 -12.39 5.98 -2.84
CA HIS A 124 -12.41 4.86 -3.76
C HIS A 124 -11.00 4.31 -3.96
N GLN A 125 -10.90 3.00 -4.03
CA GLN A 125 -9.68 2.31 -4.42
C GLN A 125 -9.94 1.51 -5.70
N LEU A 126 -8.94 1.50 -6.58
CA LEU A 126 -8.72 0.49 -7.58
C LEU A 126 -7.58 -0.38 -7.06
N GLY A 127 -7.85 -1.67 -6.82
CA GLY A 127 -6.86 -2.64 -6.39
C GLY A 127 -6.60 -3.67 -7.49
N VAL A 128 -5.34 -4.09 -7.59
CA VAL A 128 -4.88 -5.10 -8.55
C VAL A 128 -4.05 -6.12 -7.79
N GLU A 129 -4.41 -7.38 -7.88
CA GLU A 129 -3.80 -8.48 -7.12
C GLU A 129 -3.37 -9.59 -8.07
N ALA A 130 -2.11 -10.04 -7.95
CA ALA A 130 -1.59 -11.21 -8.64
C ALA A 130 -1.26 -12.30 -7.63
N PHE A 131 -1.74 -13.51 -7.87
CA PHE A 131 -1.56 -14.66 -6.98
C PHE A 131 -0.89 -15.81 -7.72
N GLY A 132 0.00 -16.52 -7.03
CA GLY A 132 0.61 -17.77 -7.52
C GLY A 132 1.79 -17.58 -8.48
N VAL A 133 2.24 -16.35 -8.69
CA VAL A 133 3.46 -16.03 -9.45
C VAL A 133 4.30 -15.07 -8.60
N ALA A 134 5.46 -15.51 -8.17
CA ALA A 134 6.40 -14.73 -7.36
C ALA A 134 7.70 -14.54 -8.14
N THR A 135 7.63 -13.75 -9.22
CA THR A 135 8.76 -13.55 -10.13
C THR A 135 8.89 -12.08 -10.51
N PRO A 136 10.11 -11.57 -10.78
CA PRO A 136 10.35 -10.16 -11.12
C PRO A 136 9.59 -9.65 -12.35
N ASP A 137 9.25 -10.53 -13.30
CA ASP A 137 8.44 -10.18 -14.47
C ASP A 137 6.99 -9.86 -14.10
N GLN A 138 6.41 -10.53 -13.08
CA GLN A 138 5.08 -10.20 -12.59
C GLN A 138 5.07 -8.82 -11.89
N ASP A 139 6.11 -8.50 -11.14
CA ASP A 139 6.25 -7.18 -10.52
C ASP A 139 6.44 -6.08 -11.58
N ALA A 140 7.27 -6.34 -12.59
CA ALA A 140 7.44 -5.44 -13.73
C ALA A 140 6.14 -5.23 -14.51
N GLU A 141 5.34 -6.29 -14.71
CA GLU A 141 4.03 -6.20 -15.35
C GLU A 141 3.09 -5.28 -14.58
N LEU A 142 2.99 -5.44 -13.24
CA LEU A 142 2.14 -4.59 -12.40
C LEU A 142 2.54 -3.11 -12.49
N ILE A 143 3.84 -2.81 -12.47
CA ILE A 143 4.35 -1.45 -12.61
C ILE A 143 4.05 -0.89 -14.02
N ALA A 144 4.26 -1.70 -15.06
CA ALA A 144 3.95 -1.32 -16.43
C ALA A 144 2.46 -1.06 -16.65
N LEU A 145 1.60 -1.88 -16.05
CA LEU A 145 0.14 -1.73 -16.03
C LEU A 145 -0.26 -0.39 -15.38
N CYS A 146 0.30 -0.07 -14.21
CA CYS A 146 0.06 1.21 -13.55
C CYS A 146 0.41 2.38 -14.47
N ARG A 147 1.58 2.35 -15.12
CA ARG A 147 1.98 3.40 -16.08
C ARG A 147 1.02 3.50 -17.25
N GLN A 148 0.58 2.38 -17.80
CA GLN A 148 -0.37 2.37 -18.91
C GLN A 148 -1.69 3.01 -18.49
N LEU A 149 -2.16 2.74 -17.28
CA LEU A 149 -3.35 3.38 -16.71
C LEU A 149 -3.14 4.89 -16.55
N TRP A 150 -2.02 5.33 -15.99
CA TRP A 150 -1.70 6.76 -15.81
C TRP A 150 -1.62 7.50 -17.14
N ARG A 151 -1.03 6.88 -18.18
CA ARG A 151 -1.04 7.42 -19.54
C ARG A 151 -2.45 7.56 -20.11
N ARG A 152 -3.28 6.53 -19.90
CA ARG A 152 -4.68 6.56 -20.32
C ARG A 152 -5.47 7.69 -19.64
N LEU A 153 -5.12 7.95 -18.36
CA LEU A 153 -5.70 9.05 -17.57
C LEU A 153 -5.00 10.40 -17.81
N ARG A 154 -3.92 10.45 -18.58
CA ARG A 154 -3.13 11.66 -18.89
C ARG A 154 -2.52 12.31 -17.65
N VAL A 155 -2.04 11.53 -16.71
CA VAL A 155 -1.37 11.98 -15.46
C VAL A 155 0.06 11.50 -15.34
N ASP A 156 0.57 10.71 -16.28
CA ASP A 156 1.91 10.08 -16.22
C ASP A 156 3.06 11.10 -16.21
N ASP A 157 2.93 12.23 -16.88
CA ASP A 157 3.94 13.31 -16.86
C ASP A 157 4.13 13.95 -15.48
N ALA A 158 3.14 13.83 -14.59
CA ALA A 158 3.17 14.36 -13.23
C ALA A 158 3.67 13.35 -12.19
N LEU A 159 4.04 12.14 -12.62
CA LEU A 159 4.37 11.04 -11.73
C LEU A 159 5.84 10.60 -11.90
N THR A 160 6.48 10.35 -10.78
CA THR A 160 7.81 9.75 -10.72
C THR A 160 7.68 8.35 -10.13
N LEU A 161 8.32 7.37 -10.77
CA LEU A 161 8.42 6.02 -10.23
C LEU A 161 9.61 5.95 -9.28
N GLU A 162 9.32 5.68 -8.01
CA GLU A 162 10.31 5.34 -7.00
C GLU A 162 10.13 3.86 -6.63
N ILE A 163 11.21 3.11 -6.56
CA ILE A 163 11.16 1.67 -6.28
C ILE A 163 12.22 1.30 -5.24
N ASN A 164 11.85 0.41 -4.34
CA ASN A 164 12.74 -0.14 -3.33
C ASN A 164 12.51 -1.65 -3.17
N CYS A 165 13.48 -2.35 -2.58
CA CYS A 165 13.36 -3.74 -2.20
C CYS A 165 13.43 -3.84 -0.68
N ILE A 166 12.43 -4.48 -0.07
CA ILE A 166 12.38 -4.68 1.38
C ILE A 166 13.04 -6.00 1.83
N GLY A 167 13.50 -6.81 0.88
CA GLY A 167 14.09 -8.11 1.15
C GLY A 167 13.13 -9.13 1.75
N ASP A 168 13.67 -10.28 2.10
CA ASP A 168 12.96 -11.30 2.84
C ASP A 168 12.97 -11.04 4.36
N SER A 169 12.45 -11.98 5.16
CA SER A 169 12.42 -11.84 6.63
C SER A 169 13.81 -11.85 7.27
N ALA A 170 14.76 -12.60 6.69
CA ALA A 170 16.12 -12.67 7.21
C ALA A 170 16.92 -11.41 6.86
N ASP A 171 16.72 -10.87 5.64
CA ASP A 171 17.28 -9.58 5.20
C ASP A 171 16.84 -8.45 6.13
N ARG A 172 15.52 -8.37 6.38
CA ARG A 172 14.95 -7.37 7.30
C ARG A 172 15.47 -7.51 8.73
N SER A 173 15.68 -8.73 9.21
CA SER A 173 16.24 -8.95 10.54
C SER A 173 17.69 -8.45 10.64
N ARG A 174 18.54 -8.80 9.68
CA ARG A 174 19.92 -8.32 9.59
C ARG A 174 19.99 -6.80 9.52
N TYR A 175 19.18 -6.20 8.67
CA TYR A 175 19.10 -4.74 8.56
C TYR A 175 18.63 -4.09 9.85
N ARG A 176 17.56 -4.63 10.47
CA ARG A 176 17.03 -4.12 11.74
C ARG A 176 18.07 -4.13 12.83
N GLU A 177 18.85 -5.21 12.96
CA GLU A 177 19.95 -5.32 13.95
C GLU A 177 21.01 -4.24 13.71
N ALA A 178 21.44 -4.05 12.47
CA ALA A 178 22.42 -3.03 12.12
C ALA A 178 21.87 -1.61 12.35
N LEU A 179 20.62 -1.35 11.99
CA LEU A 179 19.97 -0.05 12.21
C LEU A 179 19.85 0.26 13.70
N VAL A 180 19.42 -0.70 14.52
CA VAL A 180 19.31 -0.53 15.97
C VAL A 180 20.69 -0.26 16.59
N ALA A 181 21.73 -1.00 16.19
CA ALA A 181 23.08 -0.77 16.66
C ALA A 181 23.55 0.65 16.34
N TYR A 182 23.41 1.09 15.09
CA TYR A 182 23.76 2.43 14.65
C TYR A 182 23.00 3.53 15.40
N LEU A 183 21.66 3.41 15.49
CA LEU A 183 20.83 4.41 16.16
C LEU A 183 21.07 4.46 17.68
N SER A 184 21.45 3.34 18.30
CA SER A 184 21.80 3.29 19.73
C SER A 184 23.06 4.10 20.03
N GLU A 185 24.05 4.11 19.13
CA GLU A 185 25.25 4.94 19.27
C GLU A 185 24.95 6.45 19.15
N HIS A 186 23.81 6.80 18.50
CA HIS A 186 23.40 8.17 18.26
C HIS A 186 22.15 8.57 19.09
N GLN A 187 21.79 7.79 20.11
CA GLN A 187 20.53 7.92 20.84
C GLN A 187 20.27 9.33 21.38
N GLU A 188 21.30 10.04 21.84
CA GLU A 188 21.19 11.40 22.38
C GLU A 188 20.79 12.45 21.32
N SER A 189 21.04 12.14 20.03
CA SER A 189 20.72 13.02 18.90
C SER A 189 19.35 12.74 18.28
N LEU A 190 18.65 11.70 18.75
CA LEU A 190 17.32 11.35 18.30
C LEU A 190 16.25 12.13 19.05
N ASP A 191 15.16 12.49 18.39
CA ASP A 191 13.97 13.05 19.04
C ASP A 191 13.33 12.05 20.03
N ALA A 192 12.51 12.56 20.95
CA ALA A 192 11.92 11.74 22.02
C ALA A 192 11.01 10.61 21.52
N ASP A 193 10.35 10.79 20.37
CA ASP A 193 9.52 9.75 19.76
C ASP A 193 10.38 8.66 19.12
N SER A 194 11.47 9.05 18.46
CA SER A 194 12.45 8.15 17.86
C SER A 194 13.16 7.33 18.93
N GLN A 195 13.54 7.91 20.05
CA GLN A 195 14.11 7.19 21.19
C GLN A 195 13.17 6.11 21.72
N ARG A 196 11.87 6.41 21.88
CA ARG A 196 10.87 5.42 22.31
C ARG A 196 10.65 4.29 21.30
N ARG A 197 10.79 4.59 20.00
CA ARG A 197 10.63 3.62 18.91
C ARG A 197 11.83 2.73 18.72
N LEU A 198 12.99 3.08 19.25
CA LEU A 198 14.23 2.34 19.05
C LEU A 198 14.10 0.85 19.43
N GLU A 199 13.40 0.55 20.53
CA GLU A 199 13.16 -0.84 20.97
C GLU A 199 11.93 -1.47 20.31
N SER A 200 10.85 -0.68 20.11
CA SER A 200 9.55 -1.20 19.67
C SER A 200 9.40 -1.30 18.16
N ASN A 201 9.79 -0.26 17.42
CA ASN A 201 9.67 -0.20 15.96
C ASN A 201 10.74 0.71 15.34
N PRO A 202 12.02 0.28 15.30
CA PRO A 202 13.13 1.11 14.84
C PRO A 202 13.00 1.54 13.37
N LEU A 203 12.34 0.76 12.51
CA LEU A 203 12.14 1.12 11.11
C LEU A 203 11.30 2.41 10.95
N ARG A 204 10.37 2.68 11.85
CA ARG A 204 9.59 3.93 11.84
C ARG A 204 10.40 5.19 12.18
N ILE A 205 11.62 5.04 12.68
CA ILE A 205 12.51 6.19 12.90
C ILE A 205 12.97 6.78 11.57
N LEU A 206 13.08 5.96 10.53
CA LEU A 206 13.44 6.37 9.17
C LEU A 206 12.47 7.42 8.59
N ASP A 207 11.23 7.45 9.07
CA ASP A 207 10.18 8.41 8.64
C ASP A 207 10.17 9.69 9.51
N SER A 208 11.12 9.86 10.43
CA SER A 208 11.16 11.05 11.30
C SER A 208 11.32 12.32 10.47
N LYS A 209 10.57 13.35 10.86
CA LYS A 209 10.66 14.69 10.26
C LYS A 209 11.46 15.65 11.13
N ASP A 210 11.99 15.18 12.25
CA ASP A 210 12.84 15.99 13.12
C ASP A 210 14.21 16.22 12.47
N PRO A 211 14.68 17.46 12.34
CA PRO A 211 15.93 17.77 11.66
C PRO A 211 17.16 17.11 12.30
N GLY A 212 17.19 16.95 13.62
CA GLY A 212 18.29 16.30 14.32
C GLY A 212 18.36 14.81 14.01
N THR A 213 17.21 14.14 14.07
CA THR A 213 17.08 12.72 13.70
C THR A 213 17.38 12.52 12.20
N GLN A 214 16.94 13.40 11.30
CA GLN A 214 17.26 13.31 9.88
C GLN A 214 18.76 13.41 9.62
N ALA A 215 19.48 14.29 10.29
CA ALA A 215 20.93 14.37 10.17
C ALA A 215 21.65 13.08 10.60
N VAL A 216 21.15 12.40 11.64
CA VAL A 216 21.64 11.08 12.03
C VAL A 216 21.34 10.04 10.93
N LEU A 217 20.15 10.07 10.36
CA LEU A 217 19.70 9.10 9.35
C LEU A 217 20.50 9.19 8.03
N GLU A 218 21.12 10.32 7.72
CA GLU A 218 22.02 10.44 6.54
C GLU A 218 23.20 9.46 6.57
N GLY A 219 23.66 9.07 7.76
CA GLY A 219 24.73 8.09 7.95
C GLY A 219 24.24 6.67 8.29
N ALA A 220 22.93 6.45 8.33
CA ALA A 220 22.35 5.15 8.70
C ALA A 220 22.62 4.08 7.65
N PRO A 221 22.73 2.79 8.07
CA PRO A 221 22.85 1.68 7.15
C PRO A 221 21.67 1.64 6.18
N SER A 222 21.93 1.21 4.95
CA SER A 222 20.91 1.10 3.88
C SER A 222 20.46 -0.34 3.71
N LEU A 223 19.16 -0.59 3.58
CA LEU A 223 18.60 -1.93 3.43
C LEU A 223 19.18 -2.72 2.24
N PRO A 224 19.41 -2.11 1.06
CA PRO A 224 20.05 -2.80 -0.07
C PRO A 224 21.40 -3.47 0.24
N ASP A 225 22.15 -2.98 1.23
CA ASP A 225 23.44 -3.57 1.62
C ASP A 225 23.28 -4.88 2.40
N TYR A 226 22.09 -5.15 2.90
CA TYR A 226 21.73 -6.32 3.73
C TYR A 226 20.93 -7.38 2.99
N LEU A 227 20.59 -7.14 1.72
CA LEU A 227 19.94 -8.13 0.87
C LEU A 227 20.88 -9.31 0.61
N ASP A 228 20.33 -10.53 0.65
CA ASP A 228 21.08 -11.69 0.21
C ASP A 228 21.30 -11.68 -1.32
N ALA A 229 22.10 -12.61 -1.80
CA ALA A 229 22.46 -12.64 -3.22
C ALA A 229 21.26 -12.93 -4.12
N ALA A 230 20.36 -13.79 -3.69
CA ALA A 230 19.16 -14.16 -4.47
C ALA A 230 18.18 -13.00 -4.57
N THR A 231 17.87 -12.36 -3.45
CA THR A 231 16.98 -11.18 -3.40
C THR A 231 17.55 -10.02 -4.21
N ARG A 232 18.86 -9.83 -4.14
CA ARG A 232 19.55 -8.79 -4.95
C ARG A 232 19.45 -9.08 -6.44
N GLU A 233 19.66 -10.32 -6.88
CA GLU A 233 19.54 -10.74 -8.28
C GLU A 233 18.11 -10.55 -8.81
N GLU A 234 17.11 -10.92 -8.01
CA GLU A 234 15.69 -10.69 -8.35
C GLU A 234 15.37 -9.20 -8.51
N PHE A 235 15.86 -8.36 -7.59
CA PHE A 235 15.66 -6.91 -7.68
C PHE A 235 16.38 -6.29 -8.89
N GLU A 236 17.61 -6.69 -9.16
CA GLU A 236 18.36 -6.25 -10.35
C GLU A 236 17.65 -6.68 -11.65
N THR A 237 17.08 -7.89 -11.68
CA THR A 237 16.29 -8.40 -12.80
C THR A 237 15.02 -7.55 -13.01
N LEU A 238 14.31 -7.19 -11.93
CA LEU A 238 13.17 -6.28 -12.00
C LEU A 238 13.59 -4.93 -12.61
N LEU A 239 14.69 -4.35 -12.15
CA LEU A 239 15.21 -3.08 -12.70
C LEU A 239 15.53 -3.18 -14.19
N GLN A 240 16.10 -4.31 -14.65
CA GLN A 240 16.37 -4.57 -16.08
C GLN A 240 15.07 -4.63 -16.89
N TYR A 241 14.03 -5.32 -16.40
CA TYR A 241 12.73 -5.35 -17.07
C TYR A 241 12.09 -3.97 -17.16
N LEU A 242 12.15 -3.18 -16.10
CA LEU A 242 11.62 -1.82 -16.11
C LEU A 242 12.39 -0.91 -17.07
N ALA A 243 13.70 -1.03 -17.15
CA ALA A 243 14.52 -0.28 -18.12
C ALA A 243 14.16 -0.65 -19.56
N ALA A 244 13.91 -1.94 -19.85
CA ALA A 244 13.53 -2.41 -21.18
C ALA A 244 12.16 -1.86 -21.65
N VAL A 245 11.24 -1.57 -20.73
CA VAL A 245 9.94 -0.95 -21.04
C VAL A 245 9.94 0.57 -20.92
N SER A 246 11.13 1.21 -21.02
CA SER A 246 11.32 2.67 -21.05
C SER A 246 10.96 3.41 -19.76
N TYR A 247 11.17 2.80 -18.61
CA TYR A 247 11.29 3.52 -17.35
C TYR A 247 12.73 4.04 -17.19
N THR A 248 13.07 5.14 -17.88
CA THR A 248 14.44 5.69 -17.89
C THR A 248 14.79 6.57 -16.70
N HIS A 249 13.80 6.90 -15.87
CA HIS A 249 13.96 7.70 -14.65
C HIS A 249 13.52 6.89 -13.44
N LEU A 250 14.33 5.88 -13.07
CA LEU A 250 14.20 5.16 -11.82
C LEU A 250 14.99 5.92 -10.76
N THR A 251 14.32 6.47 -9.77
CA THR A 251 14.97 6.95 -8.55
C THR A 251 14.84 5.87 -7.49
N LEU A 252 15.98 5.46 -6.94
CA LEU A 252 15.97 4.70 -5.68
C LEU A 252 15.77 5.73 -4.58
N PRO A 253 14.71 5.62 -3.74
CA PRO A 253 14.57 6.50 -2.62
C PRO A 253 15.79 6.37 -1.71
N THR A 254 16.38 7.48 -1.32
CA THR A 254 17.50 7.53 -0.39
C THR A 254 17.09 7.12 1.02
N THR A 255 15.79 7.17 1.29
CA THR A 255 15.18 6.70 2.55
C THR A 255 14.26 5.52 2.24
N PRO A 256 14.40 4.35 2.90
CA PRO A 256 13.46 3.26 2.70
C PRO A 256 12.06 3.72 3.10
N CYS A 257 11.12 3.70 2.13
CA CYS A 257 9.70 3.77 2.46
C CYS A 257 9.31 2.45 3.12
N VAL A 258 8.88 2.50 4.37
CA VAL A 258 8.37 1.37 5.15
C VAL A 258 6.86 1.42 5.20
#